data_854eec63b3928ab1b3c3764289227485
#
_entry.id   854eec63b3928ab1b3c3764289227485
#
_cell.length_a   1.000
_cell.length_b   1.000
_cell.length_c   1.000
_cell.angle_alpha   90.00
_cell.angle_beta   90.00
_cell.angle_gamma   90.00
#
_symmetry.space_group_name_H-M   'P 1'
#
loop_
_entity.id
_entity.type
_entity.pdbx_description
1 polymer ?
#
loop_
_entity_poly.entity_id
_entity_poly.type
_entity_poly.pdbx_seq_one_letter_code
_entity_poly.pdbx_strand_id
1 'polypeptide(L)'
;MAHSALAVAQTITTCFAFAFVYFRMTFGGSPNPPTWCNFSEMVADLANEISMCEEWNPELLRSPNQPETPELKRLEASIPHAPAREMAVIIPPIETGKVDVFIDDLIDTFPDTPENLARKPHVVPLAMHVTSRPHAGKDEPILRRDILSLPKLLAEGAPAEQQIVLGWLLDTRRLLVSLPEDKYLAWVAAIENFIKSKGGTKEGIDTLEGQLNHAAYVIPLARHFLTRLRTASNSRTNKKSWIKLTCLLLADLELWVELLRRANIDISMNLIVTRRPSRLNWSDSCPFGLGGFLLKSGRAWRLRIPKESILYGSPKINNLLEFLGMAVNIWLECL
;
A
#
# COMPACT_ATOMS: atom_id res chain seq x y z
N MET A 1 -7.02 -7.16 -22.33
CA MET A 1 -7.67 -8.49 -22.28
C MET A 1 -9.07 -8.40 -22.84
N ALA A 2 -9.51 -9.44 -23.59
CA ALA A 2 -10.88 -9.52 -24.07
C ALA A 2 -11.78 -10.13 -22.98
N HIS A 3 -12.99 -9.61 -22.83
CA HIS A 3 -13.98 -10.19 -21.92
C HIS A 3 -14.44 -11.57 -22.41
N SER A 4 -14.68 -12.50 -21.49
CA SER A 4 -15.50 -13.69 -21.77
C SER A 4 -16.94 -13.26 -22.10
N ALA A 5 -17.68 -14.09 -22.82
CA ALA A 5 -19.08 -13.78 -23.17
C ALA A 5 -19.94 -13.45 -21.93
N LEU A 6 -19.68 -14.13 -20.80
CA LEU A 6 -20.38 -13.86 -19.52
C LEU A 6 -20.02 -12.50 -18.93
N ALA A 7 -18.74 -12.12 -18.99
CA ALA A 7 -18.28 -10.82 -18.49
C ALA A 7 -18.81 -9.67 -19.38
N VAL A 8 -18.89 -9.88 -20.68
CA VAL A 8 -19.50 -8.94 -21.62
C VAL A 8 -20.96 -8.67 -21.29
N ALA A 9 -21.73 -9.72 -20.95
CA ALA A 9 -23.14 -9.59 -20.58
C ALA A 9 -23.36 -8.72 -19.32
N GLN A 10 -22.36 -8.65 -18.43
CA GLN A 10 -22.41 -7.85 -17.19
C GLN A 10 -21.98 -6.40 -17.39
N THR A 11 -21.39 -6.05 -18.55
CA THR A 11 -20.84 -4.73 -18.84
C THR A 11 -21.55 -4.05 -20.00
N ILE A 12 -22.86 -4.26 -20.15
CA ILE A 12 -23.67 -3.59 -21.18
C ILE A 12 -24.12 -2.24 -20.63
N THR A 13 -23.82 -1.18 -21.36
CA THR A 13 -24.32 0.16 -21.09
C THR A 13 -25.33 0.56 -22.17
N THR A 14 -26.49 1.08 -21.78
CA THR A 14 -27.49 1.60 -22.69
C THR A 14 -27.47 3.12 -22.69
N CYS A 15 -27.47 3.70 -23.88
CA CYS A 15 -27.56 5.14 -24.07
C CYS A 15 -28.37 5.44 -25.37
N PHE A 16 -29.36 6.28 -25.28
CA PHE A 16 -30.21 6.65 -26.42
C PHE A 16 -30.75 5.45 -27.26
N ALA A 17 -31.29 4.43 -26.59
CA ALA A 17 -31.79 3.19 -27.19
C ALA A 17 -30.73 2.29 -27.86
N PHE A 18 -29.45 2.58 -27.72
CA PHE A 18 -28.37 1.70 -28.16
C PHE A 18 -27.77 0.94 -26.95
N ALA A 19 -27.42 -0.34 -27.16
CA ALA A 19 -26.69 -1.15 -26.22
C ALA A 19 -25.20 -1.19 -26.63
N PHE A 20 -24.32 -0.77 -25.73
CA PHE A 20 -22.89 -0.83 -25.95
C PHE A 20 -22.31 -2.04 -25.22
N VAL A 21 -21.58 -2.85 -25.96
CA VAL A 21 -20.90 -4.04 -25.43
C VAL A 21 -19.41 -3.77 -25.42
N TYR A 22 -18.80 -3.91 -24.24
CA TYR A 22 -17.38 -3.67 -24.08
C TYR A 22 -16.57 -4.95 -24.38
N PHE A 23 -15.62 -4.86 -25.30
CA PHE A 23 -14.70 -5.95 -25.61
C PHE A 23 -13.44 -5.99 -24.73
N ARG A 24 -13.28 -5.00 -23.86
CA ARG A 24 -12.17 -4.89 -22.90
C ARG A 24 -12.70 -4.66 -21.50
N MET A 25 -11.85 -4.90 -20.51
CA MET A 25 -12.20 -4.61 -19.10
C MET A 25 -12.47 -3.12 -18.92
N THR A 26 -13.59 -2.80 -18.30
CA THR A 26 -14.00 -1.41 -18.01
C THR A 26 -13.65 -1.04 -16.58
N PHE A 27 -13.32 0.23 -16.34
CA PHE A 27 -13.17 0.72 -14.98
C PHE A 27 -14.49 0.53 -14.20
N GLY A 28 -14.38 0.05 -12.95
CA GLY A 28 -15.51 -0.17 -12.05
C GLY A 28 -16.24 -1.51 -12.21
N GLY A 29 -15.84 -2.37 -13.15
CA GLY A 29 -16.36 -3.74 -13.23
C GLY A 29 -15.84 -4.60 -12.06
N SER A 30 -16.74 -5.21 -11.28
CA SER A 30 -16.40 -6.00 -10.08
C SER A 30 -15.31 -7.07 -10.29
N PRO A 31 -15.27 -7.86 -11.39
CA PRO A 31 -14.23 -8.85 -11.63
C PRO A 31 -12.92 -8.28 -12.19
N ASN A 32 -12.88 -7.01 -12.56
CA ASN A 32 -11.74 -6.43 -13.26
C ASN A 32 -10.51 -6.22 -12.37
N PRO A 33 -10.62 -5.70 -11.13
CA PRO A 33 -9.44 -5.54 -10.27
C PRO A 33 -8.72 -6.86 -9.98
N PRO A 34 -9.36 -7.97 -9.58
CA PRO A 34 -8.67 -9.25 -9.38
C PRO A 34 -8.01 -9.78 -10.65
N THR A 35 -8.68 -9.64 -11.82
CA THR A 35 -8.11 -10.08 -13.10
C THR A 35 -6.89 -9.25 -13.47
N TRP A 36 -6.93 -7.94 -13.21
CA TRP A 36 -5.80 -7.06 -13.44
C TRP A 36 -4.63 -7.35 -12.49
N CYS A 37 -4.90 -7.58 -11.20
CA CYS A 37 -3.88 -7.97 -10.23
C CYS A 37 -3.14 -9.23 -10.67
N ASN A 38 -3.85 -10.28 -11.09
CA ASN A 38 -3.21 -11.49 -11.60
C ASN A 38 -2.31 -11.22 -12.83
N PHE A 39 -2.74 -10.31 -13.71
CA PHE A 39 -1.92 -9.92 -14.87
C PHE A 39 -0.68 -9.13 -14.43
N SER A 40 -0.83 -8.14 -13.56
CA SER A 40 0.29 -7.32 -13.11
C SER A 40 1.28 -8.11 -12.25
N GLU A 41 0.81 -9.05 -11.43
CA GLU A 41 1.66 -10.00 -10.70
C GLU A 41 2.46 -10.89 -11.66
N MET A 42 1.84 -11.42 -12.72
CA MET A 42 2.54 -12.19 -13.75
C MET A 42 3.63 -11.35 -14.46
N VAL A 43 3.36 -10.06 -14.70
CA VAL A 43 4.38 -9.16 -15.29
C VAL A 43 5.54 -8.96 -14.32
N ALA A 44 5.28 -8.77 -13.03
CA ALA A 44 6.31 -8.62 -12.01
C ALA A 44 7.16 -9.89 -11.87
N ASP A 45 6.52 -11.06 -11.85
CA ASP A 45 7.22 -12.36 -11.80
C ASP A 45 8.12 -12.56 -13.02
N LEU A 46 7.60 -12.29 -14.24
CA LEU A 46 8.41 -12.36 -15.46
C LEU A 46 9.57 -11.35 -15.44
N ALA A 47 9.34 -10.14 -14.91
CA ALA A 47 10.41 -9.15 -14.76
C ALA A 47 11.51 -9.64 -13.81
N ASN A 48 11.14 -10.30 -12.71
CA ASN A 48 12.09 -10.90 -11.78
C ASN A 48 12.88 -12.04 -12.45
N GLU A 49 12.24 -12.92 -13.21
CA GLU A 49 12.90 -13.97 -13.97
C GLU A 49 13.88 -13.39 -15.02
N ILE A 50 13.45 -12.38 -15.77
CA ILE A 50 14.31 -11.67 -16.72
C ILE A 50 15.52 -11.04 -15.99
N SER A 51 15.32 -10.49 -14.79
CA SER A 51 16.40 -9.90 -13.99
C SER A 51 17.49 -10.91 -13.63
N MET A 52 17.12 -12.16 -13.40
CA MET A 52 18.01 -13.24 -12.99
C MET A 52 18.62 -14.01 -14.18
N CYS A 53 18.11 -13.83 -15.39
CA CYS A 53 18.58 -14.54 -16.57
C CYS A 53 19.97 -14.05 -16.99
N GLU A 54 20.98 -14.91 -16.99
CA GLU A 54 22.36 -14.58 -17.41
C GLU A 54 22.47 -14.31 -18.90
N GLU A 55 21.70 -15.02 -19.72
CA GLU A 55 21.65 -14.89 -21.18
C GLU A 55 20.69 -13.78 -21.65
N TRP A 56 20.53 -12.76 -20.85
CA TRP A 56 19.60 -11.70 -21.14
C TRP A 56 19.99 -10.93 -22.40
N ASN A 57 19.16 -11.04 -23.45
CA ASN A 57 19.27 -10.26 -24.65
C ASN A 57 17.94 -9.61 -25.01
N PRO A 58 17.76 -8.28 -24.76
CA PRO A 58 16.52 -7.58 -25.04
C PRO A 58 16.15 -7.62 -26.52
N GLU A 59 17.12 -7.71 -27.42
CA GLU A 59 16.86 -7.72 -28.86
C GLU A 59 16.13 -9.00 -29.33
N LEU A 60 16.38 -10.14 -28.67
CA LEU A 60 15.68 -11.39 -28.99
C LEU A 60 14.20 -11.37 -28.64
N LEU A 61 13.81 -10.49 -27.73
CA LEU A 61 12.44 -10.35 -27.24
C LEU A 61 11.71 -9.16 -27.87
N ARG A 62 12.40 -8.35 -28.68
CA ARG A 62 11.77 -7.23 -29.40
C ARG A 62 10.78 -7.75 -30.44
N SER A 63 9.62 -7.11 -30.45
CA SER A 63 8.69 -7.19 -31.57
C SER A 63 9.12 -6.17 -32.65
N PRO A 64 8.99 -6.46 -33.96
CA PRO A 64 9.29 -5.50 -35.03
C PRO A 64 8.58 -4.15 -34.88
N ASN A 65 7.45 -4.13 -34.19
CA ASN A 65 6.64 -2.93 -33.96
C ASN A 65 6.80 -2.34 -32.55
N GLN A 66 7.80 -2.80 -31.80
CA GLN A 66 8.05 -2.29 -30.46
C GLN A 66 8.76 -0.94 -30.54
N PRO A 67 8.23 0.14 -29.95
CA PRO A 67 8.97 1.37 -29.83
C PRO A 67 10.24 1.16 -28.98
N GLU A 68 11.30 1.86 -29.32
CA GLU A 68 12.52 1.84 -28.51
C GLU A 68 12.21 2.35 -27.11
N THR A 69 12.66 1.60 -26.09
CA THR A 69 12.59 2.10 -24.72
C THR A 69 13.59 3.24 -24.58
N PRO A 70 13.18 4.43 -24.13
CA PRO A 70 14.07 5.55 -23.98
C PRO A 70 15.17 5.23 -22.96
N GLU A 71 16.36 5.76 -23.16
CA GLU A 71 17.45 5.66 -22.20
C GLU A 71 17.08 6.44 -20.93
N LEU A 72 16.91 5.72 -19.82
CA LEU A 72 16.60 6.29 -18.53
C LEU A 72 17.90 6.46 -17.73
N LYS A 73 18.37 7.71 -17.63
CA LYS A 73 19.56 8.02 -16.86
C LYS A 73 19.23 8.14 -15.39
N ARG A 74 20.10 7.58 -14.54
CA ARG A 74 20.00 7.75 -13.08
C ARG A 74 19.92 9.23 -12.72
N LEU A 75 19.00 9.57 -11.84
CA LEU A 75 18.92 10.90 -11.24
C LEU A 75 19.99 11.05 -10.15
N GLU A 76 20.59 12.22 -10.06
CA GLU A 76 21.53 12.53 -9.01
C GLU A 76 20.86 12.48 -7.63
N ALA A 77 21.60 12.00 -6.63
CA ALA A 77 21.10 11.98 -5.27
C ALA A 77 20.90 13.42 -4.77
N SER A 78 19.75 13.70 -4.15
CA SER A 78 19.46 15.03 -3.60
C SER A 78 20.43 15.45 -2.47
N ILE A 79 21.08 14.48 -1.82
CA ILE A 79 22.12 14.68 -0.80
C ILE A 79 23.29 13.71 -1.10
N PRO A 80 24.16 14.02 -2.07
CA PRO A 80 25.20 13.10 -2.58
C PRO A 80 26.17 12.57 -1.53
N HIS A 81 26.38 13.32 -0.45
CA HIS A 81 27.37 13.01 0.58
C HIS A 81 26.76 12.47 1.89
N ALA A 82 25.46 12.31 1.96
CA ALA A 82 24.84 11.70 3.15
C ALA A 82 25.29 10.24 3.29
N PRO A 83 25.73 9.80 4.49
CA PRO A 83 26.10 8.40 4.71
C PRO A 83 24.85 7.51 4.53
N ALA A 84 25.06 6.36 3.90
CA ALA A 84 24.02 5.34 3.82
C ALA A 84 23.68 4.83 5.23
N ARG A 85 22.38 4.68 5.51
CA ARG A 85 21.89 4.16 6.79
C ARG A 85 21.68 2.66 6.67
N GLU A 86 21.98 1.94 7.74
CA GLU A 86 21.76 0.49 7.77
C GLU A 86 20.33 0.15 8.19
N MET A 87 19.78 -0.90 7.58
CA MET A 87 18.52 -1.48 8.00
C MET A 87 18.68 -2.20 9.36
N ALA A 88 17.73 -1.99 10.26
CA ALA A 88 17.68 -2.68 11.56
C ALA A 88 17.36 -4.19 11.44
N VAL A 89 16.97 -4.65 10.25
CA VAL A 89 16.67 -6.04 9.91
C VAL A 89 17.64 -6.49 8.84
N ILE A 90 18.27 -7.65 9.03
CA ILE A 90 19.09 -8.24 7.99
C ILE A 90 18.16 -8.71 6.89
N ILE A 91 18.26 -8.06 5.73
CA ILE A 91 17.60 -8.45 4.49
C ILE A 91 18.64 -9.23 3.70
N PRO A 92 18.36 -10.49 3.29
CA PRO A 92 19.26 -11.21 2.41
C PRO A 92 19.52 -10.36 1.14
N PRO A 93 20.78 -10.18 0.74
CA PRO A 93 21.08 -9.41 -0.45
C PRO A 93 20.48 -10.14 -1.67
N ILE A 94 19.73 -9.41 -2.47
CA ILE A 94 19.29 -9.85 -3.81
C ILE A 94 20.09 -9.01 -4.80
N GLU A 95 21.10 -9.60 -5.40
CA GLU A 95 22.07 -8.91 -6.26
C GLU A 95 21.38 -8.19 -7.43
N THR A 96 20.34 -8.80 -7.98
CA THR A 96 19.56 -8.24 -9.09
C THR A 96 18.40 -7.33 -8.61
N GLY A 97 18.18 -7.20 -7.30
CA GLY A 97 17.00 -6.49 -6.79
C GLY A 97 15.69 -7.25 -7.01
N LYS A 98 14.57 -6.57 -6.84
CA LYS A 98 13.23 -7.15 -6.96
C LYS A 98 12.25 -6.16 -7.56
N VAL A 99 11.44 -6.65 -8.50
CA VAL A 99 10.23 -5.99 -8.96
C VAL A 99 9.05 -6.48 -8.12
N ASP A 100 8.28 -5.57 -7.59
CA ASP A 100 7.03 -5.84 -6.89
C ASP A 100 5.91 -5.02 -7.53
N VAL A 101 4.65 -5.33 -7.22
CA VAL A 101 3.51 -4.66 -7.83
C VAL A 101 2.44 -4.31 -6.80
N PHE A 102 1.90 -3.12 -6.93
CA PHE A 102 0.72 -2.69 -6.22
C PHE A 102 -0.36 -2.30 -7.23
N ILE A 103 -1.29 -3.21 -7.50
CA ILE A 103 -2.38 -3.11 -8.48
C ILE A 103 -1.82 -2.88 -9.89
N ASP A 104 -1.55 -1.65 -10.29
CA ASP A 104 -1.06 -1.21 -11.60
C ASP A 104 0.30 -0.50 -11.54
N ASP A 105 0.80 -0.21 -10.35
CA ASP A 105 2.11 0.39 -10.15
C ASP A 105 3.17 -0.71 -9.95
N LEU A 106 4.08 -0.83 -10.92
CA LEU A 106 5.25 -1.72 -10.86
C LEU A 106 6.41 -0.96 -10.20
N ILE A 107 6.94 -1.51 -9.11
CA ILE A 107 7.97 -0.89 -8.29
C ILE A 107 9.22 -1.76 -8.37
N ASP A 108 10.28 -1.24 -9.00
CA ASP A 108 11.56 -1.94 -9.09
C ASP A 108 12.57 -1.37 -8.09
N THR A 109 13.14 -2.22 -7.28
CA THR A 109 14.14 -1.88 -6.27
C THR A 109 15.39 -2.74 -6.47
N PHE A 110 16.55 -2.13 -6.60
CA PHE A 110 17.77 -2.85 -6.88
C PHE A 110 19.01 -2.14 -6.29
N PRO A 111 20.10 -2.92 -6.02
CA PRO A 111 21.38 -2.35 -5.63
C PRO A 111 21.95 -1.45 -6.72
N ASP A 112 22.49 -0.31 -6.30
CA ASP A 112 23.10 0.70 -7.16
C ASP A 112 24.46 0.22 -7.68
N THR A 113 24.46 -0.66 -8.67
CA THR A 113 25.64 -1.14 -9.38
C THR A 113 25.57 -0.77 -10.86
N PRO A 114 26.70 -0.60 -11.56
CA PRO A 114 26.70 -0.30 -12.99
C PRO A 114 25.90 -1.31 -13.82
N GLU A 115 25.98 -2.58 -13.48
CA GLU A 115 25.27 -3.67 -14.14
C GLU A 115 23.76 -3.54 -13.98
N ASN A 116 23.29 -3.28 -12.76
CA ASN A 116 21.88 -3.07 -12.49
C ASN A 116 21.36 -1.79 -13.17
N LEU A 117 22.11 -0.70 -13.11
CA LEU A 117 21.73 0.55 -13.76
C LEU A 117 21.60 0.41 -15.28
N ALA A 118 22.43 -0.39 -15.91
CA ALA A 118 22.33 -0.65 -17.34
C ALA A 118 21.16 -1.57 -17.70
N ARG A 119 20.77 -2.51 -16.82
CA ARG A 119 19.84 -3.57 -17.09
C ARG A 119 18.42 -3.29 -16.60
N LYS A 120 18.26 -2.89 -15.35
CA LYS A 120 16.98 -2.81 -14.65
C LYS A 120 15.94 -1.87 -15.30
N PRO A 121 16.30 -0.69 -15.82
CA PRO A 121 15.34 0.19 -16.50
C PRO A 121 14.63 -0.45 -17.70
N HIS A 122 15.19 -1.51 -18.27
CA HIS A 122 14.64 -2.22 -19.43
C HIS A 122 13.80 -3.43 -19.05
N VAL A 123 13.93 -3.97 -17.84
CA VAL A 123 13.35 -5.25 -17.43
C VAL A 123 11.81 -5.19 -17.39
N VAL A 124 11.25 -4.19 -16.71
CA VAL A 124 9.79 -4.03 -16.63
C VAL A 124 9.18 -3.69 -18.00
N PRO A 125 9.71 -2.73 -18.78
CA PRO A 125 9.24 -2.50 -20.14
C PRO A 125 9.27 -3.76 -21.00
N LEU A 126 10.32 -4.57 -20.91
CA LEU A 126 10.44 -5.81 -21.66
C LEU A 126 9.38 -6.84 -21.25
N ALA A 127 9.19 -7.05 -19.94
CA ALA A 127 8.15 -7.94 -19.42
C ALA A 127 6.75 -7.53 -19.90
N MET A 128 6.45 -6.22 -19.89
CA MET A 128 5.20 -5.67 -20.42
C MET A 128 5.05 -5.96 -21.92
N HIS A 129 6.10 -5.80 -22.71
CA HIS A 129 6.06 -6.10 -24.14
C HIS A 129 5.84 -7.58 -24.42
N VAL A 130 6.52 -8.46 -23.70
CA VAL A 130 6.40 -9.91 -23.88
C VAL A 130 4.97 -10.38 -23.56
N THR A 131 4.39 -9.88 -22.49
CA THR A 131 3.03 -10.30 -22.05
C THR A 131 1.89 -9.65 -22.82
N SER A 132 2.10 -8.45 -23.34
CA SER A 132 1.04 -7.64 -23.93
C SER A 132 1.11 -7.48 -25.44
N ARG A 133 2.16 -8.02 -26.09
CA ARG A 133 2.29 -7.92 -27.55
C ARG A 133 1.14 -8.62 -28.27
N PRO A 134 0.72 -8.10 -29.44
CA PRO A 134 -0.26 -8.75 -30.28
C PRO A 134 0.25 -10.11 -30.77
N HIS A 135 -0.65 -11.07 -30.90
CA HIS A 135 -0.30 -12.35 -31.52
C HIS A 135 -0.08 -12.13 -33.02
N ALA A 136 1.08 -12.55 -33.54
CA ALA A 136 1.35 -12.51 -34.97
C ALA A 136 0.28 -13.30 -35.75
N GLY A 137 -0.33 -12.69 -36.76
CA GLY A 137 -1.35 -13.32 -37.60
C GLY A 137 -2.79 -13.25 -37.11
N LYS A 138 -3.08 -12.53 -36.04
CA LYS A 138 -4.46 -12.21 -35.63
C LYS A 138 -4.72 -10.72 -35.72
N ASP A 139 -5.77 -10.36 -36.51
CA ASP A 139 -6.29 -9.00 -36.52
C ASP A 139 -6.95 -8.70 -35.18
N GLU A 140 -6.46 -7.71 -34.49
CA GLU A 140 -7.13 -7.22 -33.29
C GLU A 140 -8.26 -6.28 -33.69
N PRO A 141 -9.46 -6.43 -33.07
CA PRO A 141 -10.61 -5.56 -33.37
C PRO A 141 -10.31 -4.07 -33.09
N ILE A 142 -9.38 -3.82 -32.16
CA ILE A 142 -8.89 -2.49 -31.81
C ILE A 142 -7.37 -2.55 -31.80
N LEU A 143 -6.75 -1.77 -32.67
CA LEU A 143 -5.28 -1.68 -32.74
C LEU A 143 -4.73 -1.15 -31.42
N ARG A 144 -3.80 -1.90 -30.82
CA ARG A 144 -2.98 -1.41 -29.71
C ARG A 144 -1.86 -0.56 -30.30
N ARG A 145 -1.86 0.72 -29.98
CA ARG A 145 -0.83 1.64 -30.47
C ARG A 145 0.39 1.60 -29.58
N ASP A 146 0.19 1.66 -28.25
CA ASP A 146 1.27 1.75 -27.29
C ASP A 146 0.99 0.81 -26.11
N ILE A 147 1.93 -0.07 -25.80
CA ILE A 147 1.86 -0.97 -24.66
C ILE A 147 2.32 -0.23 -23.41
N LEU A 148 3.31 0.66 -23.55
CA LEU A 148 3.88 1.49 -22.51
C LEU A 148 3.41 2.94 -22.66
N SER A 149 3.12 3.58 -21.53
CA SER A 149 2.96 5.03 -21.48
C SER A 149 4.34 5.69 -21.42
N LEU A 150 4.89 6.05 -22.57
CA LEU A 150 6.20 6.73 -22.63
C LEU A 150 6.28 8.01 -21.79
N PRO A 151 5.23 8.89 -21.76
CA PRO A 151 5.26 10.06 -20.89
C PRO A 151 5.40 9.70 -19.40
N LYS A 152 4.69 8.65 -18.93
CA LYS A 152 4.79 8.18 -17.55
C LYS A 152 6.17 7.55 -17.28
N LEU A 153 6.66 6.73 -18.19
CA LEU A 153 7.99 6.11 -18.07
C LEU A 153 9.11 7.15 -17.99
N LEU A 154 9.05 8.20 -18.83
CA LEU A 154 10.03 9.28 -18.79
C LEU A 154 9.95 10.13 -17.51
N ALA A 155 8.76 10.29 -16.95
CA ALA A 155 8.57 11.08 -15.72
C ALA A 155 8.96 10.32 -14.45
N GLU A 156 8.72 9.01 -14.37
CA GLU A 156 8.78 8.23 -13.14
C GLU A 156 9.75 7.04 -13.20
N GLY A 157 10.16 6.61 -14.40
CA GLY A 157 10.95 5.38 -14.60
C GLY A 157 12.46 5.53 -14.39
N ALA A 158 12.97 6.76 -14.21
CA ALA A 158 14.40 6.98 -14.01
C ALA A 158 14.87 6.46 -12.64
N PRO A 159 15.95 5.67 -12.56
CA PRO A 159 16.48 5.20 -11.29
C PRO A 159 16.87 6.37 -10.39
N ALA A 160 16.46 6.34 -9.13
CA ALA A 160 16.74 7.37 -8.15
C ALA A 160 16.82 6.81 -6.73
N GLU A 161 17.61 7.43 -5.87
CA GLU A 161 17.63 7.12 -4.43
C GLU A 161 16.43 7.71 -3.69
N GLN A 162 15.85 8.77 -4.26
CA GLN A 162 14.62 9.38 -3.76
C GLN A 162 13.54 9.31 -4.83
N GLN A 163 12.41 8.70 -4.49
CA GLN A 163 11.29 8.53 -5.40
C GLN A 163 9.96 8.63 -4.65
N ILE A 164 8.95 9.18 -5.33
CA ILE A 164 7.58 9.12 -4.82
C ILE A 164 6.98 7.78 -5.24
N VAL A 165 6.72 6.93 -4.24
CA VAL A 165 6.12 5.62 -4.42
C VAL A 165 4.82 5.55 -3.63
N LEU A 166 3.71 5.19 -4.27
CA LEU A 166 2.38 5.11 -3.66
C LEU A 166 2.01 6.37 -2.86
N GLY A 167 2.50 7.51 -3.32
CA GLY A 167 2.21 8.81 -2.71
C GLY A 167 3.04 9.18 -1.48
N TRP A 168 4.11 8.43 -1.20
CA TRP A 168 5.12 8.71 -0.20
C TRP A 168 6.47 8.98 -0.85
N LEU A 169 7.21 9.95 -0.34
CA LEU A 169 8.60 10.18 -0.72
C LEU A 169 9.49 9.19 0.05
N LEU A 170 10.09 8.26 -0.67
CA LEU A 170 11.06 7.30 -0.14
C LEU A 170 12.48 7.82 -0.36
N ASP A 171 13.33 7.75 0.66
CA ASP A 171 14.76 7.98 0.57
C ASP A 171 15.48 6.70 1.00
N THR A 172 15.99 5.98 0.01
CA THR A 172 16.62 4.67 0.25
C THR A 172 18.00 4.79 0.87
N ARG A 173 18.71 5.91 0.68
CA ARG A 173 20.02 6.15 1.29
C ARG A 173 19.89 6.41 2.79
N ARG A 174 18.97 7.27 3.19
CA ARG A 174 18.73 7.60 4.61
C ARG A 174 17.73 6.66 5.28
N LEU A 175 17.11 5.77 4.53
CA LEU A 175 16.02 4.87 4.95
C LEU A 175 14.88 5.65 5.63
N LEU A 176 14.38 6.64 4.92
CA LEU A 176 13.33 7.53 5.39
C LEU A 176 12.12 7.48 4.46
N VAL A 177 10.95 7.63 5.08
CA VAL A 177 9.68 7.83 4.39
C VAL A 177 9.10 9.14 4.87
N SER A 178 8.73 10.01 3.96
CA SER A 178 8.10 11.28 4.29
C SER A 178 6.86 11.54 3.44
N LEU A 179 5.95 12.34 3.99
CA LEU A 179 4.81 12.84 3.23
C LEU A 179 5.29 13.97 2.33
N PRO A 180 5.01 13.96 1.01
CA PRO A 180 5.32 15.08 0.13
C PRO A 180 4.73 16.39 0.68
N GLU A 181 5.48 17.50 0.56
CA GLU A 181 5.15 18.77 1.20
C GLU A 181 3.80 19.34 0.76
N ASP A 182 3.49 19.22 -0.52
CA ASP A 182 2.20 19.63 -1.08
C ASP A 182 1.01 18.89 -0.42
N LYS A 183 1.14 17.58 -0.21
CA LYS A 183 0.14 16.77 0.49
C LYS A 183 0.06 17.16 1.97
N TYR A 184 1.20 17.33 2.62
CA TYR A 184 1.25 17.76 4.01
C TYR A 184 0.49 19.06 4.22
N LEU A 185 0.82 20.09 3.44
CA LEU A 185 0.17 21.41 3.54
C LEU A 185 -1.34 21.33 3.27
N ALA A 186 -1.74 20.59 2.22
CA ALA A 186 -3.15 20.44 1.88
C ALA A 186 -3.94 19.71 2.97
N TRP A 187 -3.39 18.66 3.57
CA TRP A 187 -4.08 17.85 4.58
C TRP A 187 -4.14 18.58 5.92
N VAL A 188 -3.08 19.28 6.32
CA VAL A 188 -3.09 20.12 7.52
C VAL A 188 -4.12 21.24 7.39
N ALA A 189 -4.16 21.94 6.26
CA ALA A 189 -5.14 22.99 6.00
C ALA A 189 -6.58 22.44 6.05
N ALA A 190 -6.82 21.24 5.52
CA ALA A 190 -8.13 20.57 5.62
C ALA A 190 -8.52 20.31 7.08
N ILE A 191 -7.60 19.75 7.89
CA ILE A 191 -7.85 19.48 9.31
C ILE A 191 -8.15 20.79 10.07
N GLU A 192 -7.34 21.83 9.89
CA GLU A 192 -7.52 23.13 10.54
C GLU A 192 -8.87 23.76 10.20
N ASN A 193 -9.32 23.60 8.95
CA ASN A 193 -10.65 24.05 8.54
C ASN A 193 -11.78 23.32 9.29
N PHE A 194 -11.65 21.99 9.47
CA PHE A 194 -12.60 21.21 10.28
C PHE A 194 -12.59 21.61 11.76
N ILE A 195 -11.42 21.88 12.33
CA ILE A 195 -11.28 22.35 13.72
C ILE A 195 -11.94 23.72 13.87
N LYS A 196 -11.66 24.65 12.96
CA LYS A 196 -12.22 26.02 12.97
C LYS A 196 -13.74 26.02 12.83
N SER A 197 -14.27 25.24 11.88
CA SER A 197 -15.72 25.16 11.63
C SER A 197 -16.47 24.31 12.65
N LYS A 198 -15.75 23.55 13.48
CA LYS A 198 -16.29 22.57 14.44
C LYS A 198 -17.24 21.54 13.80
N GLY A 199 -17.08 21.31 12.52
CA GLY A 199 -17.92 20.40 11.74
C GLY A 199 -17.59 20.44 10.26
N GLY A 200 -18.31 19.64 9.48
CA GLY A 200 -18.18 19.61 8.04
C GLY A 200 -19.22 18.71 7.40
N THR A 201 -19.22 18.68 6.07
CA THR A 201 -20.08 17.76 5.33
C THR A 201 -19.57 16.32 5.49
N LYS A 202 -20.47 15.35 5.40
CA LYS A 202 -20.10 13.94 5.40
C LYS A 202 -19.03 13.63 4.33
N GLU A 203 -19.21 14.15 3.12
CA GLU A 203 -18.26 13.95 2.01
C GLU A 203 -16.86 14.49 2.34
N GLY A 204 -16.79 15.68 2.97
CA GLY A 204 -15.52 16.23 3.44
C GLY A 204 -14.86 15.38 4.53
N ILE A 205 -15.67 14.84 5.45
CA ILE A 205 -15.16 13.94 6.51
C ILE A 205 -14.68 12.61 5.90
N ASP A 206 -15.41 12.03 4.93
CA ASP A 206 -15.01 10.82 4.23
C ASP A 206 -13.67 11.03 3.48
N THR A 207 -13.51 12.18 2.84
CA THR A 207 -12.27 12.56 2.15
C THR A 207 -11.11 12.66 3.14
N LEU A 208 -11.31 13.37 4.24
CA LEU A 208 -10.30 13.51 5.29
C LEU A 208 -9.95 12.16 5.92
N GLU A 209 -10.94 11.31 6.18
CA GLU A 209 -10.70 9.96 6.70
C GLU A 209 -9.82 9.14 5.75
N GLY A 210 -10.09 9.19 4.44
CA GLY A 210 -9.27 8.52 3.43
C GLY A 210 -7.81 9.00 3.44
N GLN A 211 -7.60 10.32 3.52
CA GLN A 211 -6.28 10.94 3.59
C GLN A 211 -5.51 10.49 4.86
N LEU A 212 -6.16 10.59 6.01
CA LEU A 212 -5.54 10.21 7.29
C LEU A 212 -5.35 8.69 7.41
N ASN A 213 -6.24 7.89 6.82
CA ASN A 213 -6.04 6.45 6.75
C ASN A 213 -4.82 6.08 5.90
N HIS A 214 -4.57 6.79 4.79
CA HIS A 214 -3.34 6.64 4.02
C HIS A 214 -2.11 6.98 4.88
N ALA A 215 -2.13 8.09 5.63
CA ALA A 215 -1.05 8.43 6.55
C ALA A 215 -0.84 7.37 7.65
N ALA A 216 -1.90 6.77 8.14
CA ALA A 216 -1.86 5.76 9.20
C ALA A 216 -1.20 4.43 8.80
N TYR A 217 -0.93 4.20 7.51
CA TYR A 217 -0.14 3.03 7.09
C TYR A 217 1.34 3.17 7.46
N VAL A 218 1.87 4.38 7.49
CA VAL A 218 3.30 4.64 7.71
C VAL A 218 3.57 5.19 9.11
N ILE A 219 2.59 5.88 9.70
CA ILE A 219 2.73 6.42 11.06
C ILE A 219 2.31 5.34 12.07
N PRO A 220 3.26 4.78 12.85
CA PRO A 220 2.93 3.71 13.78
C PRO A 220 1.85 4.13 14.77
N LEU A 221 0.88 3.23 14.99
CA LEU A 221 -0.23 3.39 15.95
C LEU A 221 -1.22 4.54 15.68
N ALA A 222 -1.04 5.33 14.63
CA ALA A 222 -1.92 6.47 14.33
C ALA A 222 -3.36 6.05 13.98
N ARG A 223 -3.55 4.80 13.52
CA ARG A 223 -4.85 4.28 13.07
C ARG A 223 -5.95 4.33 14.14
N HIS A 224 -5.58 4.29 15.43
CA HIS A 224 -6.52 4.40 16.53
C HIS A 224 -7.32 5.70 16.52
N PHE A 225 -6.68 6.80 16.12
CA PHE A 225 -7.28 8.13 16.12
C PHE A 225 -8.22 8.39 14.92
N LEU A 226 -8.46 7.37 14.08
CA LEU A 226 -9.48 7.42 13.03
C LEU A 226 -10.85 6.90 13.47
N THR A 227 -10.92 6.15 14.57
CA THR A 227 -12.16 5.47 14.98
C THR A 227 -13.32 6.44 15.22
N ARG A 228 -13.08 7.57 15.88
CA ARG A 228 -14.12 8.57 16.13
C ARG A 228 -14.55 9.28 14.85
N LEU A 229 -13.61 9.55 13.95
CA LEU A 229 -13.88 10.15 12.66
C LEU A 229 -14.77 9.23 11.79
N ARG A 230 -14.46 7.94 11.73
CA ARG A 230 -15.28 6.91 11.09
C ARG A 230 -16.67 6.81 11.67
N THR A 231 -16.76 6.79 13.00
CA THR A 231 -18.05 6.75 13.70
C THR A 231 -18.90 7.98 13.36
N ALA A 232 -18.30 9.16 13.33
CA ALA A 232 -18.98 10.39 12.96
C ALA A 232 -19.45 10.34 11.50
N SER A 233 -18.60 9.94 10.56
CA SER A 233 -18.96 9.78 9.15
C SER A 233 -20.12 8.79 8.97
N ASN A 234 -20.04 7.60 9.58
CA ASN A 234 -21.05 6.55 9.46
C ASN A 234 -22.38 6.90 10.14
N SER A 235 -22.44 7.96 10.93
CA SER A 235 -23.70 8.44 11.54
C SER A 235 -24.69 9.04 10.55
N ARG A 236 -24.26 9.32 9.32
CA ARG A 236 -25.07 9.92 8.25
C ARG A 236 -24.91 9.15 6.95
N THR A 237 -25.97 9.09 6.16
CA THR A 237 -25.97 8.44 4.84
C THR A 237 -25.84 9.45 3.70
N ASN A 238 -26.43 10.64 3.85
CA ASN A 238 -26.39 11.67 2.82
C ASN A 238 -25.06 12.43 2.88
N LYS A 239 -24.32 12.44 1.77
CA LYS A 239 -23.00 13.08 1.60
C LYS A 239 -22.99 14.58 1.94
N LYS A 240 -24.08 15.29 1.69
CA LYS A 240 -24.23 16.72 1.97
C LYS A 240 -24.60 17.04 3.42
N SER A 241 -24.91 16.03 4.24
CA SER A 241 -25.26 16.25 5.64
C SER A 241 -24.10 16.86 6.41
N TRP A 242 -24.43 17.90 7.19
CA TRP A 242 -23.47 18.50 8.10
C TRP A 242 -23.33 17.64 9.37
N ILE A 243 -22.11 17.41 9.79
CA ILE A 243 -21.76 16.65 11.00
C ILE A 243 -20.99 17.57 11.93
N LYS A 244 -21.54 17.78 13.14
CA LYS A 244 -20.84 18.52 14.20
C LYS A 244 -19.81 17.62 14.86
N LEU A 245 -18.60 18.11 15.02
CA LEU A 245 -17.52 17.37 15.66
C LEU A 245 -17.59 17.51 17.19
N THR A 246 -17.36 16.40 17.89
CA THR A 246 -17.27 16.39 19.34
C THR A 246 -15.92 16.92 19.83
N CYS A 247 -15.83 17.36 21.08
CA CYS A 247 -14.56 17.83 21.66
C CYS A 247 -13.46 16.75 21.58
N LEU A 248 -13.80 15.47 21.79
CA LEU A 248 -12.84 14.37 21.68
C LEU A 248 -12.36 14.17 20.25
N LEU A 249 -13.23 14.33 19.25
CA LEU A 249 -12.83 14.23 17.85
C LEU A 249 -11.97 15.43 17.42
N LEU A 250 -12.26 16.62 17.93
CA LEU A 250 -11.42 17.79 17.71
C LEU A 250 -10.01 17.59 18.28
N ALA A 251 -9.89 17.02 19.48
CA ALA A 251 -8.59 16.66 20.06
C ALA A 251 -7.85 15.61 19.23
N ASP A 252 -8.55 14.61 18.67
CA ASP A 252 -7.94 13.65 17.73
C ASP A 252 -7.42 14.37 16.48
N LEU A 253 -8.14 15.35 15.95
CA LEU A 253 -7.71 16.12 14.78
C LEU A 253 -6.49 17.02 15.09
N GLU A 254 -6.44 17.65 16.26
CA GLU A 254 -5.27 18.40 16.73
C GLU A 254 -4.03 17.49 16.82
N LEU A 255 -4.19 16.27 17.35
CA LEU A 255 -3.13 15.28 17.37
C LEU A 255 -2.70 14.88 15.96
N TRP A 256 -3.64 14.76 15.01
CA TRP A 256 -3.32 14.44 13.61
C TRP A 256 -2.46 15.51 12.94
N VAL A 257 -2.64 16.80 13.26
CA VAL A 257 -1.74 17.86 12.77
C VAL A 257 -0.29 17.60 13.21
N GLU A 258 -0.09 17.22 14.47
CA GLU A 258 1.26 16.91 14.99
C GLU A 258 1.83 15.61 14.36
N LEU A 259 1.00 14.58 14.17
CA LEU A 259 1.41 13.34 13.53
C LEU A 259 1.82 13.58 12.07
N LEU A 260 1.05 14.37 11.32
CA LEU A 260 1.40 14.73 9.94
C LEU A 260 2.67 15.59 9.87
N ARG A 261 2.87 16.50 10.81
CA ARG A 261 4.09 17.29 10.91
C ARG A 261 5.33 16.40 11.07
N ARG A 262 5.24 15.37 11.90
CA ARG A 262 6.31 14.37 12.04
C ARG A 262 6.51 13.55 10.80
N ALA A 263 5.42 13.16 10.12
CA ALA A 263 5.49 12.43 8.86
C ALA A 263 6.08 13.26 7.71
N ASN A 264 5.90 14.59 7.74
CA ASN A 264 6.54 15.50 6.79
C ASN A 264 8.05 15.66 7.03
N ILE A 265 8.48 15.57 8.31
CA ILE A 265 9.90 15.72 8.64
C ILE A 265 10.66 14.46 8.23
N ASP A 266 10.28 13.29 8.60
CA ASP A 266 10.82 12.00 8.16
C ASP A 266 10.48 10.86 9.14
N ILE A 267 10.01 9.75 8.63
CA ILE A 267 9.78 8.52 9.39
C ILE A 267 10.84 7.50 8.99
N SER A 268 11.56 6.96 9.96
CA SER A 268 12.53 5.91 9.66
C SER A 268 11.86 4.64 9.15
N MET A 269 12.31 4.11 8.02
CA MET A 269 11.85 2.80 7.51
C MET A 269 12.05 1.69 8.53
N ASN A 270 13.03 1.81 9.40
CA ASN A 270 13.27 0.86 10.50
C ASN A 270 12.13 0.79 11.53
N LEU A 271 11.20 1.76 11.54
CA LEU A 271 10.00 1.72 12.39
C LEU A 271 8.86 0.94 11.74
N ILE A 272 8.79 0.91 10.41
CA ILE A 272 7.69 0.29 9.65
C ILE A 272 8.04 -1.08 9.08
N VAL A 273 9.32 -1.45 9.04
CA VAL A 273 9.76 -2.76 8.53
C VAL A 273 9.23 -3.88 9.42
N THR A 274 8.57 -4.85 8.78
CA THR A 274 8.11 -6.06 9.46
C THR A 274 9.31 -6.89 9.93
N ARG A 275 9.39 -7.11 11.23
CA ARG A 275 10.42 -7.96 11.84
C ARG A 275 9.87 -9.37 12.02
N ARG A 276 10.72 -10.37 11.79
CA ARG A 276 10.35 -11.73 12.17
C ARG A 276 10.07 -11.77 13.67
N PRO A 277 8.94 -12.35 14.10
CA PRO A 277 8.65 -12.45 15.52
C PRO A 277 9.73 -13.28 16.18
N SER A 278 10.32 -12.75 17.25
CA SER A 278 11.32 -13.45 18.06
C SER A 278 10.67 -14.50 18.95
N ARG A 279 9.37 -14.36 19.22
CA ARG A 279 8.59 -15.27 20.06
C ARG A 279 7.16 -15.36 19.53
N LEU A 280 6.60 -16.55 19.60
CA LEU A 280 5.21 -16.83 19.24
C LEU A 280 4.49 -17.32 20.49
N ASN A 281 3.37 -16.70 20.79
CA ASN A 281 2.54 -17.03 21.94
C ASN A 281 1.09 -16.99 21.51
N TRP A 282 0.25 -17.81 22.12
CA TRP A 282 -1.19 -17.82 21.92
C TRP A 282 -1.89 -17.41 23.20
N SER A 283 -2.91 -16.61 23.06
CA SER A 283 -3.87 -16.36 24.14
C SER A 283 -5.28 -16.33 23.55
N ASP A 284 -6.20 -16.76 24.35
CA ASP A 284 -7.63 -16.71 24.04
C ASP A 284 -8.41 -16.30 25.28
N SER A 285 -9.60 -15.78 25.08
CA SER A 285 -10.46 -15.31 26.15
C SER A 285 -11.90 -15.81 25.99
N CYS A 286 -12.54 -15.99 27.10
CA CYS A 286 -13.98 -16.17 27.18
C CYS A 286 -14.54 -15.26 28.30
N PRO A 287 -15.87 -15.06 28.37
CA PRO A 287 -16.48 -14.22 29.41
C PRO A 287 -16.17 -14.62 30.86
N PHE A 288 -15.59 -15.78 31.09
CA PHE A 288 -15.33 -16.37 32.40
C PHE A 288 -13.85 -16.59 32.73
N GLY A 289 -12.96 -16.36 31.75
CA GLY A 289 -11.55 -16.58 31.94
C GLY A 289 -10.69 -16.31 30.74
N LEU A 290 -9.39 -16.34 30.98
CA LEU A 290 -8.32 -16.16 30.00
C LEU A 290 -7.38 -17.35 30.05
N GLY A 291 -6.75 -17.68 28.95
CA GLY A 291 -5.70 -18.68 28.89
C GLY A 291 -4.67 -18.37 27.84
N GLY A 292 -3.50 -18.96 27.96
CA GLY A 292 -2.46 -18.79 26.95
C GLY A 292 -1.39 -19.86 27.01
N PHE A 293 -0.57 -19.86 25.98
CA PHE A 293 0.53 -20.77 25.79
C PHE A 293 1.75 -20.04 25.25
N LEU A 294 2.90 -20.23 25.89
CA LEU A 294 4.19 -19.65 25.53
C LEU A 294 5.01 -20.70 24.80
N LEU A 295 5.17 -20.57 23.49
CA LEU A 295 5.81 -21.60 22.65
C LEU A 295 7.24 -21.89 23.08
N LYS A 296 8.04 -20.85 23.35
CA LYS A 296 9.45 -21.01 23.67
C LYS A 296 9.71 -21.74 24.97
N SER A 297 8.91 -21.45 26.00
CA SER A 297 9.07 -22.08 27.33
C SER A 297 8.21 -23.34 27.50
N GLY A 298 7.29 -23.64 26.59
CA GLY A 298 6.32 -24.73 26.71
C GLY A 298 5.33 -24.52 27.86
N ARG A 299 5.22 -23.33 28.43
CA ARG A 299 4.36 -23.04 29.56
C ARG A 299 2.95 -22.70 29.09
N ALA A 300 1.96 -23.32 29.74
CA ALA A 300 0.56 -22.94 29.61
C ALA A 300 0.09 -22.25 30.89
N TRP A 301 -0.83 -21.32 30.77
CA TRP A 301 -1.44 -20.63 31.90
C TRP A 301 -2.92 -20.43 31.69
N ARG A 302 -3.66 -20.28 32.79
CA ARG A 302 -5.06 -19.90 32.77
C ARG A 302 -5.39 -18.99 33.96
N LEU A 303 -6.29 -18.05 33.74
CA LEU A 303 -6.83 -17.14 34.74
C LEU A 303 -8.34 -17.28 34.74
N ARG A 304 -8.96 -17.50 35.87
CA ARG A 304 -10.41 -17.45 36.03
C ARG A 304 -10.80 -16.04 36.46
N ILE A 305 -11.80 -15.46 35.80
CA ILE A 305 -12.35 -14.16 36.19
C ILE A 305 -13.25 -14.39 37.42
N PRO A 306 -13.04 -13.72 38.56
CA PRO A 306 -13.91 -13.81 39.72
C PRO A 306 -15.34 -13.40 39.37
N LYS A 307 -16.34 -14.06 39.95
CA LYS A 307 -17.76 -13.77 39.68
C LYS A 307 -18.16 -12.36 40.08
N GLU A 308 -17.47 -11.77 41.04
CA GLU A 308 -17.67 -10.42 41.57
C GLU A 308 -17.05 -9.34 40.65
N SER A 309 -16.25 -9.75 39.68
CA SER A 309 -15.62 -8.83 38.73
C SER A 309 -16.64 -8.26 37.74
N ILE A 310 -16.55 -6.97 37.46
CA ILE A 310 -17.31 -6.31 36.37
C ILE A 310 -17.04 -6.92 34.98
N LEU A 311 -15.95 -7.66 34.85
CA LEU A 311 -15.53 -8.35 33.63
C LEU A 311 -16.24 -9.70 33.45
N TYR A 312 -16.86 -10.24 34.50
CA TYR A 312 -17.46 -11.59 34.49
C TYR A 312 -18.74 -11.64 33.65
N GLY A 313 -18.78 -12.54 32.69
CA GLY A 313 -19.98 -12.83 31.91
C GLY A 313 -20.38 -11.77 30.88
N SER A 314 -19.59 -10.71 30.67
CA SER A 314 -19.94 -9.64 29.74
C SER A 314 -19.38 -9.88 28.34
N PRO A 315 -20.21 -10.12 27.30
CA PRO A 315 -19.73 -10.28 25.94
C PRO A 315 -19.19 -8.98 25.31
N LYS A 316 -19.57 -7.82 25.87
CA LYS A 316 -19.17 -6.50 25.35
C LYS A 316 -17.70 -6.15 25.58
N ILE A 317 -17.02 -6.87 26.45
CA ILE A 317 -15.62 -6.63 26.84
C ILE A 317 -14.66 -7.72 26.33
N ASN A 318 -15.10 -8.56 25.42
CA ASN A 318 -14.27 -9.65 24.92
C ASN A 318 -12.93 -9.14 24.37
N ASN A 319 -12.93 -8.04 23.61
CA ASN A 319 -11.70 -7.42 23.09
C ASN A 319 -10.75 -6.95 24.22
N LEU A 320 -11.30 -6.49 25.37
CA LEU A 320 -10.50 -6.15 26.54
C LEU A 320 -9.88 -7.39 27.17
N LEU A 321 -10.62 -8.49 27.23
CA LEU A 321 -10.13 -9.77 27.76
C LEU A 321 -9.04 -10.36 26.85
N GLU A 322 -9.20 -10.30 25.54
CA GLU A 322 -8.16 -10.68 24.58
C GLU A 322 -6.89 -9.86 24.74
N PHE A 323 -7.04 -8.53 24.87
CA PHE A 323 -5.92 -7.64 25.16
C PHE A 323 -5.19 -8.01 26.48
N LEU A 324 -5.95 -8.29 27.53
CA LEU A 324 -5.40 -8.74 28.81
C LEU A 324 -4.67 -10.09 28.67
N GLY A 325 -5.19 -11.01 27.89
CA GLY A 325 -4.53 -12.28 27.55
C GLY A 325 -3.17 -12.07 26.90
N MET A 326 -3.10 -11.17 25.92
CA MET A 326 -1.84 -10.77 25.29
C MET A 326 -0.87 -10.12 26.31
N ALA A 327 -1.36 -9.22 27.15
CA ALA A 327 -0.54 -8.55 28.15
C ALA A 327 0.05 -9.53 29.16
N VAL A 328 -0.72 -10.54 29.60
CA VAL A 328 -0.21 -11.61 30.47
C VAL A 328 0.86 -12.45 29.77
N ASN A 329 0.69 -12.78 28.48
CA ASN A 329 1.72 -13.47 27.72
C ASN A 329 3.03 -12.67 27.69
N ILE A 330 2.96 -11.38 27.38
CA ILE A 330 4.14 -10.48 27.33
C ILE A 330 4.80 -10.44 28.73
N TRP A 331 4.01 -10.27 29.78
CA TRP A 331 4.52 -10.22 31.15
C TRP A 331 5.24 -11.52 31.54
N LEU A 332 4.64 -12.67 31.26
CA LEU A 332 5.23 -13.99 31.56
C LEU A 332 6.49 -14.28 30.73
N GLU A 333 6.63 -13.71 29.55
CA GLU A 333 7.84 -13.81 28.73
C GLU A 333 8.99 -12.93 29.24
N CYS A 334 8.68 -11.88 30.00
CA CYS A 334 9.67 -10.99 30.62
C CYS A 334 10.17 -11.49 31.97
N LEU A 335 9.51 -12.49 32.57
CA LEU A 335 9.92 -13.19 33.80
C LEU A 335 10.85 -14.36 33.47
#